data_cb4060ffc859488500b14773cf666400
#
_entry.id   cb4060ffc859488500b14773cf666400
#
_cell.length_a   1.000
_cell.length_b   1.000
_cell.length_c   1.000
_cell.angle_alpha   90.00
_cell.angle_beta   90.00
_cell.angle_gamma   90.00
#
_symmetry.space_group_name_H-M   'P 1'
#
loop_
_entity.id
_entity.type
_entity.pdbx_description
1 polymer ?
#
loop_
_entity_poly.entity_id
_entity_poly.type
_entity_poly.pdbx_seq_one_letter_code
_entity_poly.pdbx_strand_id
1 'polypeptide(L)'
;MYSHLEVIPVRIESRGIEPIPAAERHGRSSSLFTLWFAANLGIPPWFLGVLLYAFGLGLYWSLLTVLLGNLIGAALVGFASTMGPQSGLPQLALSRVGFGRLGVYLPAALNWLSCLGWFAVNSLLGGELLASLLHMPEAGGIVLIGALQIAIAAFGHDMVHAVERWVSVLLVLTFAFFTWRTAVLGLGALGHGGFAWAPFALGIAMIASYVFSWAPYASDYSRYLPAGTGKGPVFAWTFAGSLLSCLWVEVLGVLLAAHFRLFDAVPLLRAAAGGLRLFVFAAGILGTLTADLLNIYTGATSLLALGIRMPRSVAAVLVGVLGTGLALLGMHGFSGDYESFLLLLSYWIAPWLGVLLAQKATAGTPRTVEAGFWAFLIGLACSIPFMSQSLFTGPAARAMGGADIAYYVGGLVAASLYLLLRRGIPAPGEPAVPQRA
;
A
#
# COMPACT_ATOMS: atom_id res chain seq x y z
N MET A 1 -33.77 27.87 16.08
CA MET A 1 -32.33 28.18 15.96
C MET A 1 -31.74 27.01 15.18
N TYR A 2 -31.87 27.01 13.84
CA TYR A 2 -31.34 25.96 12.97
C TYR A 2 -29.95 26.39 12.55
N SER A 3 -28.91 25.63 13.03
CA SER A 3 -27.54 25.79 12.58
C SER A 3 -27.43 25.36 11.12
N HIS A 4 -27.07 26.28 10.26
CA HIS A 4 -26.69 26.01 8.86
C HIS A 4 -25.53 25.00 8.88
N LEU A 5 -25.80 23.76 8.49
CA LEU A 5 -24.80 22.86 7.97
C LEU A 5 -24.35 23.47 6.63
N GLU A 6 -23.27 24.22 6.66
CA GLU A 6 -22.58 24.61 5.42
C GLU A 6 -22.16 23.33 4.72
N VAL A 7 -22.88 22.99 3.66
CA VAL A 7 -22.45 22.00 2.69
C VAL A 7 -21.24 22.60 1.99
N ILE A 8 -20.04 22.23 2.45
CA ILE A 8 -18.80 22.59 1.77
C ILE A 8 -18.90 22.01 0.36
N PRO A 9 -18.96 22.83 -0.70
CA PRO A 9 -19.04 22.31 -2.06
C PRO A 9 -17.76 21.48 -2.32
N VAL A 10 -17.93 20.20 -2.57
CA VAL A 10 -16.85 19.30 -2.95
C VAL A 10 -16.32 19.78 -4.30
N ARG A 11 -15.21 20.50 -4.30
CA ARG A 11 -14.54 20.94 -5.51
C ARG A 11 -13.83 19.74 -6.14
N ILE A 12 -14.19 19.44 -7.37
CA ILE A 12 -13.46 18.46 -8.20
C ILE A 12 -11.99 18.91 -8.24
N GLU A 13 -11.08 18.04 -7.80
CA GLU A 13 -9.65 18.32 -7.88
C GLU A 13 -9.23 18.41 -9.34
N SER A 14 -8.94 19.61 -9.78
CA SER A 14 -8.43 19.91 -11.13
C SER A 14 -6.90 19.85 -11.22
N ARG A 15 -6.20 19.72 -10.08
CA ARG A 15 -4.73 19.81 -9.98
C ARG A 15 -4.13 18.41 -9.91
N GLY A 16 -3.54 17.95 -10.99
CA GLY A 16 -2.85 16.67 -11.04
C GLY A 16 -1.54 16.67 -10.23
N ILE A 17 -0.43 16.91 -10.89
CA ILE A 17 0.95 16.89 -10.31
C ILE A 17 1.44 18.28 -9.86
N GLU A 18 0.61 19.31 -9.91
CA GLU A 18 0.95 20.69 -9.53
C GLU A 18 0.89 20.87 -7.99
N PRO A 19 1.70 21.81 -7.44
CA PRO A 19 1.65 22.12 -6.02
C PRO A 19 0.30 22.70 -5.62
N ILE A 20 -0.24 22.29 -4.47
CA ILE A 20 -1.41 22.94 -3.85
C ILE A 20 -0.99 24.31 -3.31
N PRO A 21 -1.61 25.43 -3.75
CA PRO A 21 -1.30 26.76 -3.24
C PRO A 21 -1.53 26.83 -1.72
N ALA A 22 -0.71 27.63 -1.02
CA ALA A 22 -0.80 27.75 0.44
C ALA A 22 -2.20 28.19 0.93
N ALA A 23 -2.91 29.03 0.16
CA ALA A 23 -4.26 29.51 0.47
C ALA A 23 -5.34 28.42 0.39
N GLU A 24 -5.09 27.33 -0.36
CA GLU A 24 -6.02 26.20 -0.50
C GLU A 24 -5.71 25.07 0.48
N ARG A 25 -4.59 25.14 1.20
CA ARG A 25 -4.19 24.12 2.17
C ARG A 25 -4.97 24.26 3.46
N HIS A 26 -5.52 23.17 3.94
CA HIS A 26 -6.44 23.13 5.07
C HIS A 26 -6.35 21.80 5.83
N GLY A 27 -7.10 21.68 6.92
CA GLY A 27 -7.19 20.46 7.71
C GLY A 27 -6.19 20.40 8.88
N ARG A 28 -6.25 19.29 9.58
CA ARG A 28 -5.43 19.00 10.78
C ARG A 28 -4.65 17.72 10.56
N SER A 29 -3.45 17.62 11.11
CA SER A 29 -2.64 16.39 11.03
C SER A 29 -3.36 15.14 11.57
N SER A 30 -4.27 15.30 12.55
CA SER A 30 -5.07 14.19 13.09
C SER A 30 -6.01 13.53 12.08
N SER A 31 -6.40 14.23 11.01
CA SER A 31 -7.20 13.61 9.94
C SER A 31 -6.45 12.50 9.20
N LEU A 32 -5.11 12.51 9.22
CA LEU A 32 -4.30 11.44 8.67
C LEU A 32 -4.48 10.11 9.42
N PHE A 33 -4.76 10.16 10.72
CA PHE A 33 -5.11 8.94 11.46
C PHE A 33 -6.35 8.27 10.87
N THR A 34 -7.44 9.03 10.74
CA THR A 34 -8.71 8.49 10.21
C THR A 34 -8.55 7.98 8.78
N LEU A 35 -7.81 8.73 7.94
CA LEU A 35 -7.52 8.35 6.56
C LEU A 35 -6.80 6.99 6.50
N TRP A 36 -5.64 6.89 7.16
CA TRP A 36 -4.82 5.69 7.08
C TRP A 36 -5.41 4.51 7.85
N PHE A 37 -6.18 4.78 8.91
CA PHE A 37 -6.94 3.75 9.59
C PHE A 37 -8.01 3.15 8.67
N ALA A 38 -8.79 3.98 7.99
CA ALA A 38 -9.83 3.53 7.07
C ALA A 38 -9.27 2.83 5.82
N ALA A 39 -8.18 3.35 5.24
CA ALA A 39 -7.54 2.80 4.05
C ALA A 39 -7.00 1.37 4.24
N ASN A 40 -6.67 1.00 5.48
CA ASN A 40 -6.18 -0.33 5.82
C ASN A 40 -7.25 -1.27 6.41
N LEU A 41 -8.51 -0.82 6.51
CA LEU A 41 -9.63 -1.71 6.85
C LEU A 41 -10.12 -2.43 5.60
N GLY A 42 -9.81 -3.72 5.48
CA GLY A 42 -10.22 -4.47 4.30
C GLY A 42 -9.90 -5.96 4.37
N ILE A 43 -10.39 -6.68 3.38
CA ILE A 43 -10.13 -8.12 3.25
C ILE A 43 -8.66 -8.40 2.89
N PRO A 44 -7.97 -7.63 1.99
CA PRO A 44 -6.59 -7.92 1.67
C PRO A 44 -5.64 -7.95 2.88
N PRO A 45 -5.58 -6.93 3.77
CA PRO A 45 -4.71 -7.01 4.94
C PRO A 45 -5.15 -8.08 5.94
N TRP A 46 -6.45 -8.30 6.12
CA TRP A 46 -6.93 -9.41 6.95
C TRP A 46 -6.41 -10.76 6.43
N PHE A 47 -6.41 -10.96 5.12
CA PHE A 47 -5.97 -12.20 4.50
C PHE A 47 -4.45 -12.42 4.64
N LEU A 48 -3.64 -11.35 4.76
CA LEU A 48 -2.22 -11.50 5.12
C LEU A 48 -2.02 -12.21 6.45
N GLY A 49 -2.82 -11.88 7.46
CA GLY A 49 -2.80 -12.59 8.73
C GLY A 49 -3.12 -14.08 8.57
N VAL A 50 -4.06 -14.42 7.68
CA VAL A 50 -4.40 -15.82 7.34
C VAL A 50 -3.20 -16.54 6.74
N LEU A 51 -2.53 -15.92 5.76
CA LEU A 51 -1.38 -16.51 5.06
C LEU A 51 -0.19 -16.76 6.01
N LEU A 52 0.07 -15.87 6.96
CA LEU A 52 1.15 -16.08 7.93
C LEU A 52 0.98 -17.37 8.73
N TYR A 53 -0.26 -17.65 9.15
CA TYR A 53 -0.53 -18.89 9.86
C TYR A 53 -0.48 -20.09 8.91
N ALA A 54 -0.89 -19.94 7.66
CA ALA A 54 -0.81 -20.98 6.62
C ALA A 54 0.66 -21.37 6.30
N PHE A 55 1.62 -20.46 6.46
CA PHE A 55 3.06 -20.77 6.31
C PHE A 55 3.63 -21.67 7.40
N GLY A 56 2.81 -22.11 8.36
CA GLY A 56 3.22 -22.99 9.43
C GLY A 56 3.90 -22.31 10.61
N LEU A 57 3.94 -20.98 10.65
CA LEU A 57 4.33 -20.24 11.84
C LEU A 57 3.33 -20.49 12.97
N GLY A 58 3.83 -20.77 14.17
CA GLY A 58 2.96 -20.83 15.34
C GLY A 58 2.33 -19.48 15.64
N LEU A 59 1.24 -19.50 16.43
CA LEU A 59 0.50 -18.29 16.77
C LEU A 59 1.39 -17.14 17.24
N TYR A 60 2.27 -17.39 18.21
CA TYR A 60 3.17 -16.40 18.76
C TYR A 60 4.06 -15.76 17.67
N TRP A 61 4.66 -16.59 16.81
CA TRP A 61 5.55 -16.12 15.76
C TRP A 61 4.79 -15.39 14.66
N SER A 62 3.57 -15.80 14.31
CA SER A 62 2.71 -15.06 13.40
C SER A 62 2.36 -13.68 13.93
N LEU A 63 1.98 -13.58 15.21
CA LEU A 63 1.68 -12.29 15.85
C LEU A 63 2.90 -11.37 15.93
N LEU A 64 4.08 -11.92 16.21
CA LEU A 64 5.33 -11.16 16.21
C LEU A 64 5.69 -10.68 14.81
N THR A 65 5.48 -11.52 13.79
CA THR A 65 5.66 -11.15 12.37
C THR A 65 4.75 -9.98 11.99
N VAL A 66 3.47 -10.05 12.34
CA VAL A 66 2.50 -8.96 12.14
C VAL A 66 2.99 -7.67 12.79
N LEU A 67 3.42 -7.73 14.05
CA LEU A 67 3.92 -6.56 14.76
C LEU A 67 5.14 -5.93 14.09
N LEU A 68 6.17 -6.73 13.80
CA LEU A 68 7.43 -6.23 13.25
C LEU A 68 7.25 -5.67 11.83
N GLY A 69 6.52 -6.38 10.96
CA GLY A 69 6.26 -5.93 9.60
C GLY A 69 5.48 -4.61 9.58
N ASN A 70 4.44 -4.50 10.40
CA ASN A 70 3.66 -3.27 10.51
C ASN A 70 4.45 -2.09 11.09
N LEU A 71 5.29 -2.31 12.09
CA LEU A 71 6.16 -1.25 12.63
C LEU A 71 7.07 -0.67 11.54
N ILE A 72 7.68 -1.54 10.72
CA ILE A 72 8.55 -1.13 9.61
C ILE A 72 7.73 -0.38 8.55
N GLY A 73 6.64 -0.97 8.08
CA GLY A 73 5.83 -0.41 7.00
C GLY A 73 5.21 0.93 7.39
N ALA A 74 4.57 1.01 8.56
CA ALA A 74 3.93 2.23 9.04
C ALA A 74 4.94 3.38 9.29
N ALA A 75 6.15 3.06 9.77
CA ALA A 75 7.20 4.05 9.91
C ALA A 75 7.60 4.65 8.56
N LEU A 76 7.77 3.83 7.53
CA LEU A 76 8.14 4.29 6.18
C LEU A 76 7.04 5.17 5.57
N VAL A 77 5.76 4.79 5.68
CA VAL A 77 4.63 5.63 5.23
C VAL A 77 4.55 6.92 6.03
N GLY A 78 4.72 6.86 7.35
CA GLY A 78 4.75 8.02 8.24
C GLY A 78 5.83 9.03 7.80
N PHE A 79 7.03 8.57 7.53
CA PHE A 79 8.12 9.43 7.02
C PHE A 79 7.80 10.02 5.64
N ALA A 80 7.28 9.22 4.71
CA ALA A 80 6.88 9.70 3.37
C ALA A 80 5.82 10.80 3.49
N SER A 81 4.80 10.60 4.34
CA SER A 81 3.72 11.57 4.59
C SER A 81 4.22 12.93 5.06
N THR A 82 5.34 12.99 5.80
CA THR A 82 5.92 14.26 6.29
C THR A 82 6.47 15.16 5.17
N MET A 83 6.52 14.68 3.91
CA MET A 83 7.03 15.47 2.78
C MET A 83 5.95 16.38 2.17
N GLY A 84 4.67 16.01 2.30
CA GLY A 84 3.54 16.69 1.67
C GLY A 84 3.32 18.13 2.11
N PRO A 85 3.21 18.45 3.42
CA PRO A 85 2.86 19.79 3.87
C PRO A 85 3.82 20.88 3.43
N GLN A 86 5.12 20.57 3.39
CA GLN A 86 6.14 21.55 3.02
C GLN A 86 6.16 21.85 1.52
N SER A 87 5.93 20.84 0.69
CA SER A 87 6.03 20.95 -0.76
C SER A 87 4.69 21.28 -1.45
N GLY A 88 3.58 20.78 -0.90
CA GLY A 88 2.28 20.78 -1.57
C GLY A 88 2.19 19.85 -2.78
N LEU A 89 3.23 19.03 -3.02
CA LEU A 89 3.34 18.15 -4.17
C LEU A 89 2.87 16.72 -3.85
N PRO A 90 2.33 15.99 -4.82
CA PRO A 90 2.08 14.57 -4.69
C PRO A 90 3.40 13.78 -4.62
N GLN A 91 3.35 12.58 -4.05
CA GLN A 91 4.55 11.82 -3.68
C GLN A 91 5.46 11.50 -4.87
N LEU A 92 4.91 11.08 -6.00
CA LEU A 92 5.70 10.79 -7.20
C LEU A 92 6.33 12.05 -7.79
N ALA A 93 5.65 13.21 -7.72
CA ALA A 93 6.22 14.48 -8.17
C ALA A 93 7.39 14.92 -7.31
N LEU A 94 7.35 14.63 -5.99
CA LEU A 94 8.49 14.86 -5.08
C LEU A 94 9.72 14.07 -5.47
N SER A 95 9.56 12.90 -6.07
CA SER A 95 10.67 12.08 -6.55
C SER A 95 11.53 12.78 -7.59
N ARG A 96 10.97 13.76 -8.34
CA ARG A 96 11.72 14.54 -9.34
C ARG A 96 12.92 15.28 -8.75
N VAL A 97 12.87 15.61 -7.48
CA VAL A 97 13.98 16.31 -6.81
C VAL A 97 15.21 15.40 -6.69
N GLY A 98 15.02 14.12 -6.33
CA GLY A 98 16.13 13.15 -6.17
C GLY A 98 16.50 12.40 -7.44
N PHE A 99 15.51 12.10 -8.28
CA PHE A 99 15.65 11.26 -9.47
C PHE A 99 15.82 12.05 -10.77
N GLY A 100 15.57 13.35 -10.73
CA GLY A 100 15.50 14.16 -11.92
C GLY A 100 14.24 13.96 -12.76
N ARG A 101 14.13 14.75 -13.83
CA ARG A 101 12.92 14.74 -14.67
C ARG A 101 12.68 13.39 -15.36
N LEU A 102 13.74 12.79 -15.91
CA LEU A 102 13.65 11.49 -16.60
C LEU A 102 13.64 10.31 -15.62
N GLY A 103 14.39 10.42 -14.51
CA GLY A 103 14.50 9.35 -13.53
C GLY A 103 13.19 9.01 -12.81
N VAL A 104 12.20 9.92 -12.81
CA VAL A 104 10.89 9.66 -12.20
C VAL A 104 10.01 8.73 -13.06
N TYR A 105 10.31 8.59 -14.36
CA TYR A 105 9.47 7.79 -15.24
C TYR A 105 9.41 6.31 -14.83
N LEU A 106 10.54 5.73 -14.43
CA LEU A 106 10.55 4.33 -14.01
C LEU A 106 9.74 4.09 -12.73
N PRO A 107 9.94 4.82 -11.61
CA PRO A 107 9.05 4.71 -10.45
C PRO A 107 7.57 4.95 -10.77
N ALA A 108 7.25 5.91 -11.65
CA ALA A 108 5.87 6.17 -12.05
C ALA A 108 5.25 5.01 -12.85
N ALA A 109 6.01 4.40 -13.75
CA ALA A 109 5.58 3.20 -14.49
C ALA A 109 5.35 2.02 -13.54
N LEU A 110 6.30 1.79 -12.60
CA LEU A 110 6.17 0.72 -11.60
C LEU A 110 4.97 0.96 -10.67
N ASN A 111 4.71 2.22 -10.28
CA ASN A 111 3.53 2.53 -9.49
C ASN A 111 2.23 2.33 -10.26
N TRP A 112 2.21 2.65 -11.56
CA TRP A 112 1.05 2.34 -12.40
C TRP A 112 0.78 0.84 -12.49
N LEU A 113 1.82 0.01 -12.68
CA LEU A 113 1.71 -1.45 -12.63
C LEU A 113 1.23 -1.94 -11.25
N SER A 114 1.69 -1.30 -10.18
CA SER A 114 1.22 -1.60 -8.82
C SER A 114 -0.27 -1.33 -8.66
N CYS A 115 -0.80 -0.24 -9.25
CA CYS A 115 -2.23 0.04 -9.25
C CYS A 115 -3.04 -1.03 -10.00
N LEU A 116 -2.51 -1.56 -11.12
CA LEU A 116 -3.14 -2.69 -11.83
C LEU A 116 -3.19 -3.96 -10.96
N GLY A 117 -2.09 -4.25 -10.27
CA GLY A 117 -2.02 -5.41 -9.37
C GLY A 117 -2.99 -5.29 -8.19
N TRP A 118 -3.07 -4.13 -7.54
CA TRP A 118 -4.04 -3.89 -6.47
C TRP A 118 -5.48 -3.98 -6.96
N PHE A 119 -5.76 -3.45 -8.15
CA PHE A 119 -7.08 -3.61 -8.78
C PHE A 119 -7.41 -5.09 -8.99
N ALA A 120 -6.44 -5.89 -9.47
CA ALA A 120 -6.62 -7.32 -9.67
C ALA A 120 -6.91 -8.04 -8.33
N VAL A 121 -6.15 -7.75 -7.27
CA VAL A 121 -6.34 -8.32 -5.93
C VAL A 121 -7.74 -8.05 -5.38
N ASN A 122 -8.18 -6.79 -5.45
CA ASN A 122 -9.50 -6.41 -4.95
C ASN A 122 -10.63 -6.98 -5.82
N SER A 123 -10.46 -6.98 -7.15
CA SER A 123 -11.45 -7.56 -8.08
C SER A 123 -11.61 -9.06 -7.86
N LEU A 124 -10.52 -9.78 -7.59
CA LEU A 124 -10.54 -11.20 -7.32
C LEU A 124 -11.27 -11.48 -6.00
N LEU A 125 -10.83 -10.88 -4.90
CA LEU A 125 -11.46 -11.07 -3.59
C LEU A 125 -12.93 -10.64 -3.56
N GLY A 126 -13.25 -9.48 -4.15
CA GLY A 126 -14.63 -9.01 -4.26
C GLY A 126 -15.47 -9.92 -5.16
N GLY A 127 -14.89 -10.41 -6.26
CA GLY A 127 -15.51 -11.33 -7.20
C GLY A 127 -15.82 -12.69 -6.60
N GLU A 128 -14.89 -13.29 -5.84
CA GLU A 128 -15.11 -14.53 -5.11
C GLU A 128 -16.23 -14.40 -4.08
N LEU A 129 -16.22 -13.29 -3.30
CA LEU A 129 -17.29 -13.02 -2.33
C LEU A 129 -18.65 -12.89 -3.03
N LEU A 130 -18.72 -12.17 -4.14
CA LEU A 130 -19.95 -11.98 -4.91
C LEU A 130 -20.42 -13.29 -5.54
N ALA A 131 -19.50 -14.05 -6.15
CA ALA A 131 -19.79 -15.35 -6.73
C ALA A 131 -20.34 -16.31 -5.68
N SER A 132 -19.73 -16.35 -4.48
CA SER A 132 -20.20 -17.13 -3.36
C SER A 132 -21.57 -16.71 -2.83
N LEU A 133 -21.91 -15.42 -2.90
CA LEU A 133 -23.18 -14.87 -2.43
C LEU A 133 -24.31 -15.15 -3.43
N LEU A 134 -24.05 -14.99 -4.72
CA LEU A 134 -25.02 -15.14 -5.81
C LEU A 134 -25.05 -16.56 -6.41
N HIS A 135 -24.21 -17.49 -5.92
CA HIS A 135 -24.08 -18.85 -6.41
C HIS A 135 -23.77 -18.91 -7.92
N MET A 136 -22.88 -18.02 -8.39
CA MET A 136 -22.45 -17.93 -9.78
C MET A 136 -20.98 -18.38 -9.93
N PRO A 137 -20.49 -18.64 -11.18
CA PRO A 137 -19.08 -18.92 -11.41
C PRO A 137 -18.18 -17.77 -10.94
N GLU A 138 -17.01 -18.09 -10.38
CA GLU A 138 -16.05 -17.13 -9.86
C GLU A 138 -15.63 -16.08 -10.91
N ALA A 139 -15.30 -16.53 -12.13
CA ALA A 139 -14.97 -15.63 -13.24
C ALA A 139 -16.10 -14.60 -13.51
N GLY A 140 -17.36 -15.01 -13.40
CA GLY A 140 -18.51 -14.12 -13.54
C GLY A 140 -18.56 -13.06 -12.43
N GLY A 141 -18.27 -13.45 -11.19
CA GLY A 141 -18.15 -12.54 -10.06
C GLY A 141 -17.03 -11.50 -10.24
N ILE A 142 -15.85 -11.95 -10.69
CA ILE A 142 -14.68 -11.09 -10.99
C ILE A 142 -15.03 -10.07 -12.09
N VAL A 143 -15.60 -10.51 -13.19
CA VAL A 143 -15.99 -9.64 -14.31
C VAL A 143 -17.04 -8.61 -13.85
N LEU A 144 -18.04 -9.03 -13.05
CA LEU A 144 -19.07 -8.12 -12.57
C LEU A 144 -18.50 -7.07 -11.59
N ILE A 145 -17.63 -7.47 -10.67
CA ILE A 145 -16.96 -6.52 -9.78
C ILE A 145 -16.09 -5.55 -10.57
N GLY A 146 -15.26 -6.04 -11.51
CA GLY A 146 -14.43 -5.18 -12.36
C GLY A 146 -15.27 -4.17 -13.17
N ALA A 147 -16.39 -4.62 -13.74
CA ALA A 147 -17.30 -3.74 -14.47
C ALA A 147 -17.93 -2.66 -13.57
N LEU A 148 -18.34 -3.02 -12.34
CA LEU A 148 -18.87 -2.06 -11.36
C LEU A 148 -17.81 -1.05 -10.94
N GLN A 149 -16.58 -1.47 -10.69
CA GLN A 149 -15.45 -0.57 -10.35
C GLN A 149 -15.17 0.42 -11.48
N ILE A 150 -15.12 -0.05 -12.73
CA ILE A 150 -14.95 0.82 -13.91
C ILE A 150 -16.10 1.82 -14.01
N ALA A 151 -17.34 1.35 -13.86
CA ALA A 151 -18.52 2.21 -13.94
C ALA A 151 -18.50 3.31 -12.86
N ILE A 152 -18.25 2.94 -11.59
CA ILE A 152 -18.20 3.91 -10.48
C ILE A 152 -17.10 4.94 -10.74
N ALA A 153 -15.90 4.50 -11.16
CA ALA A 153 -14.78 5.39 -11.43
C ALA A 153 -15.02 6.33 -12.61
N ALA A 154 -15.81 5.90 -13.60
CA ALA A 154 -16.18 6.72 -14.77
C ALA A 154 -17.25 7.78 -14.45
N PHE A 155 -18.17 7.47 -13.53
CA PHE A 155 -19.37 8.31 -13.31
C PHE A 155 -19.27 9.34 -12.19
N GLY A 156 -18.31 9.30 -11.28
CA GLY A 156 -18.25 10.41 -10.36
C GLY A 156 -17.41 10.33 -9.10
N HIS A 157 -16.65 11.40 -8.90
CA HIS A 157 -15.79 11.63 -7.74
C HIS A 157 -16.59 11.91 -6.45
N ASP A 158 -17.71 12.62 -6.55
CA ASP A 158 -18.47 13.08 -5.37
C ASP A 158 -19.22 11.94 -4.66
N MET A 159 -19.68 10.95 -5.42
CA MET A 159 -20.32 9.75 -4.89
C MET A 159 -19.32 8.87 -4.14
N VAL A 160 -18.04 8.88 -4.56
CA VAL A 160 -16.97 8.06 -3.99
C VAL A 160 -16.76 8.37 -2.51
N HIS A 161 -16.57 9.64 -2.15
CA HIS A 161 -16.30 10.03 -0.75
C HIS A 161 -17.45 9.78 0.22
N ALA A 162 -18.70 9.92 -0.26
CA ALA A 162 -19.84 9.58 0.56
C ALA A 162 -19.94 8.08 0.82
N VAL A 163 -19.71 7.27 -0.23
CA VAL A 163 -19.73 5.81 -0.14
C VAL A 163 -18.58 5.30 0.72
N GLU A 164 -17.36 5.79 0.55
CA GLU A 164 -16.17 5.40 1.35
C GLU A 164 -16.41 5.56 2.86
N ARG A 165 -17.07 6.64 3.29
CA ARG A 165 -17.37 6.86 4.71
C ARG A 165 -18.29 5.76 5.27
N TRP A 166 -19.37 5.43 4.57
CA TRP A 166 -20.30 4.39 5.01
C TRP A 166 -19.69 2.99 4.95
N VAL A 167 -18.91 2.71 3.91
CA VAL A 167 -18.19 1.44 3.78
C VAL A 167 -17.18 1.27 4.91
N SER A 168 -16.45 2.32 5.27
CA SER A 168 -15.52 2.27 6.42
C SER A 168 -16.24 1.92 7.72
N VAL A 169 -17.45 2.47 7.96
CA VAL A 169 -18.27 2.11 9.13
C VAL A 169 -18.68 0.63 9.08
N LEU A 170 -19.12 0.14 7.92
CA LEU A 170 -19.48 -1.28 7.75
C LEU A 170 -18.29 -2.20 8.02
N LEU A 171 -17.11 -1.82 7.54
CA LEU A 171 -15.88 -2.60 7.78
C LEU A 171 -15.47 -2.57 9.25
N VAL A 172 -15.55 -1.42 9.93
CA VAL A 172 -15.33 -1.33 11.40
C VAL A 172 -16.28 -2.28 12.13
N LEU A 173 -17.57 -2.29 11.80
CA LEU A 173 -18.55 -3.16 12.42
C LEU A 173 -18.23 -4.65 12.12
N THR A 174 -17.79 -4.96 10.91
CA THR A 174 -17.38 -6.32 10.52
C THR A 174 -16.18 -6.79 11.34
N PHE A 175 -15.13 -5.99 11.46
CA PHE A 175 -13.95 -6.36 12.23
C PHE A 175 -14.19 -6.32 13.76
N ALA A 176 -15.07 -5.44 14.24
CA ALA A 176 -15.56 -5.48 15.63
C ALA A 176 -16.34 -6.78 15.92
N PHE A 177 -17.19 -7.23 14.99
CA PHE A 177 -17.83 -8.52 15.08
C PHE A 177 -16.81 -9.66 15.11
N PHE A 178 -15.79 -9.65 14.27
CA PHE A 178 -14.73 -10.67 14.30
C PHE A 178 -13.92 -10.62 15.61
N THR A 179 -13.70 -9.44 16.18
CA THR A 179 -13.08 -9.31 17.50
C THR A 179 -13.92 -9.97 18.58
N TRP A 180 -15.21 -9.69 18.61
CA TRP A 180 -16.14 -10.38 19.51
C TRP A 180 -16.15 -11.89 19.26
N ARG A 181 -16.21 -12.31 17.99
CA ARG A 181 -16.22 -13.71 17.59
C ARG A 181 -14.98 -14.46 18.09
N THR A 182 -13.79 -13.89 17.90
CA THR A 182 -12.53 -14.49 18.40
C THR A 182 -12.48 -14.55 19.92
N ALA A 183 -13.01 -13.55 20.62
CA ALA A 183 -13.09 -13.56 22.08
C ALA A 183 -14.03 -14.69 22.59
N VAL A 184 -15.16 -14.92 21.92
CA VAL A 184 -16.10 -16.00 22.25
C VAL A 184 -15.51 -17.38 21.96
N LEU A 185 -14.78 -17.51 20.82
CA LEU A 185 -14.14 -18.78 20.45
C LEU A 185 -13.00 -19.15 21.40
N GLY A 186 -12.40 -18.17 22.06
CA GLY A 186 -11.30 -18.35 23.00
C GLY A 186 -9.97 -18.70 22.33
N LEU A 187 -8.88 -18.55 23.09
CA LEU A 187 -7.52 -18.82 22.62
C LEU A 187 -7.03 -20.25 22.93
N GLY A 188 -7.78 -21.03 23.70
CA GLY A 188 -7.33 -22.31 24.24
C GLY A 188 -7.11 -23.44 23.21
N ALA A 189 -7.68 -23.32 22.01
CA ALA A 189 -7.54 -24.31 20.94
C ALA A 189 -6.45 -23.95 19.93
N LEU A 190 -5.78 -22.79 20.09
CA LEU A 190 -4.78 -22.30 19.14
C LEU A 190 -3.46 -23.08 19.34
N GLY A 191 -3.12 -23.90 18.37
CA GLY A 191 -1.93 -24.77 18.42
C GLY A 191 -0.62 -24.02 18.61
N HIS A 192 0.29 -24.62 19.34
CA HIS A 192 1.68 -24.15 19.43
C HIS A 192 2.43 -24.59 18.19
N GLY A 193 2.83 -23.67 17.32
CA GLY A 193 3.74 -23.92 16.18
C GLY A 193 5.15 -23.50 16.53
N GLY A 194 6.13 -24.05 15.79
CA GLY A 194 7.53 -23.74 15.95
C GLY A 194 7.94 -22.43 15.26
N PHE A 195 9.16 -21.97 15.56
CA PHE A 195 9.84 -20.95 14.80
C PHE A 195 10.44 -21.56 13.52
N ALA A 196 10.22 -20.89 12.41
CA ALA A 196 10.89 -21.19 11.14
C ALA A 196 11.40 -19.87 10.53
N TRP A 197 12.71 -19.77 10.32
CA TRP A 197 13.36 -18.52 9.89
C TRP A 197 12.83 -18.00 8.56
N ALA A 198 12.74 -18.86 7.55
CA ALA A 198 12.33 -18.44 6.21
C ALA A 198 10.88 -17.93 6.18
N PRO A 199 9.86 -18.65 6.69
CA PRO A 199 8.50 -18.13 6.82
C PRO A 199 8.39 -16.85 7.67
N PHE A 200 9.20 -16.74 8.72
CA PHE A 200 9.22 -15.56 9.58
C PHE A 200 9.73 -14.32 8.82
N ALA A 201 10.89 -14.45 8.14
CA ALA A 201 11.46 -13.35 7.34
C ALA A 201 10.57 -12.98 6.16
N LEU A 202 10.02 -13.99 5.44
CA LEU A 202 9.07 -13.80 4.35
C LEU A 202 7.81 -13.08 4.83
N GLY A 203 7.26 -13.49 5.96
CA GLY A 203 6.08 -12.85 6.55
C GLY A 203 6.32 -11.39 6.91
N ILE A 204 7.47 -11.05 7.52
CA ILE A 204 7.83 -9.65 7.78
C ILE A 204 7.91 -8.86 6.47
N ALA A 205 8.53 -9.44 5.41
CA ALA A 205 8.62 -8.81 4.11
C ALA A 205 7.24 -8.51 3.52
N MET A 206 6.32 -9.47 3.55
CA MET A 206 4.96 -9.32 3.03
C MET A 206 4.15 -8.25 3.78
N ILE A 207 4.13 -8.34 5.11
CA ILE A 207 3.41 -7.36 5.96
C ILE A 207 3.97 -5.95 5.77
N ALA A 208 5.29 -5.80 5.85
CA ALA A 208 5.93 -4.51 5.63
C ALA A 208 5.64 -3.96 4.23
N SER A 209 5.70 -4.83 3.20
CA SER A 209 5.40 -4.48 1.81
C SER A 209 3.97 -4.00 1.64
N TYR A 210 3.00 -4.70 2.21
CA TYR A 210 1.61 -4.26 2.19
C TYR A 210 1.50 -2.81 2.71
N VAL A 211 2.02 -2.54 3.90
CA VAL A 211 1.87 -1.22 4.52
C VAL A 211 2.64 -0.14 3.76
N PHE A 212 3.92 -0.36 3.43
CA PHE A 212 4.67 0.68 2.73
C PHE A 212 4.31 0.79 1.24
N SER A 213 3.49 -0.10 0.68
CA SER A 213 2.91 0.11 -0.65
C SER A 213 2.04 1.37 -0.74
N TRP A 214 1.60 1.89 0.41
CA TRP A 214 0.95 3.19 0.52
C TRP A 214 1.92 4.39 0.45
N ALA A 215 3.23 4.16 0.50
CA ALA A 215 4.19 5.27 0.47
C ALA A 215 4.13 6.14 -0.79
N PRO A 216 3.90 5.60 -2.01
CA PRO A 216 3.71 6.42 -3.22
C PRO A 216 2.48 7.34 -3.16
N TYR A 217 1.57 7.11 -2.23
CA TYR A 217 0.33 7.89 -2.02
C TYR A 217 0.43 8.84 -0.81
N ALA A 218 1.43 8.67 0.04
CA ALA A 218 1.47 9.30 1.35
C ALA A 218 1.39 10.83 1.31
N SER A 219 2.13 11.46 0.40
CA SER A 219 2.12 12.89 0.21
C SER A 219 0.88 13.39 -0.54
N ASP A 220 0.23 12.55 -1.34
CA ASP A 220 -0.96 12.92 -2.12
C ASP A 220 -2.08 13.41 -1.21
N TYR A 221 -2.16 12.90 0.01
CA TYR A 221 -3.11 13.30 1.01
C TYR A 221 -2.57 14.35 1.98
N SER A 222 -1.32 14.21 2.43
CA SER A 222 -0.74 15.16 3.39
C SER A 222 -0.38 16.51 2.78
N ARG A 223 -0.31 16.66 1.45
CA ARG A 223 -0.02 17.92 0.74
C ARG A 223 -1.06 19.02 0.94
N TYR A 224 -2.28 18.63 1.36
CA TYR A 224 -3.36 19.57 1.65
C TYR A 224 -3.23 20.22 3.04
N LEU A 225 -2.40 19.70 3.91
CA LEU A 225 -2.15 20.30 5.22
C LEU A 225 -1.40 21.63 5.09
N PRO A 226 -1.65 22.61 5.99
CA PRO A 226 -0.92 23.86 6.01
C PRO A 226 0.60 23.65 6.01
N ALA A 227 1.34 24.49 5.29
CA ALA A 227 2.80 24.36 5.13
C ALA A 227 3.57 24.38 6.48
N GLY A 228 3.02 25.07 7.50
CA GLY A 228 3.58 25.12 8.86
C GLY A 228 3.27 23.90 9.73
N THR A 229 2.55 22.88 9.20
CA THR A 229 2.25 21.68 9.98
C THR A 229 3.52 20.93 10.34
N GLY A 230 3.71 20.68 11.64
CA GLY A 230 4.91 20.02 12.16
C GLY A 230 5.08 18.60 11.63
N LYS A 231 6.32 18.20 11.34
CA LYS A 231 6.64 16.84 10.83
C LYS A 231 6.29 15.73 11.83
N GLY A 232 6.51 15.98 13.15
CA GLY A 232 6.20 15.02 14.21
C GLY A 232 4.73 14.60 14.25
N PRO A 233 3.77 15.53 14.35
CA PRO A 233 2.34 15.22 14.28
C PRO A 233 1.91 14.52 12.98
N VAL A 234 2.45 14.93 11.81
CA VAL A 234 2.15 14.26 10.53
C VAL A 234 2.62 12.80 10.56
N PHE A 235 3.86 12.57 11.00
CA PHE A 235 4.39 11.23 11.17
C PHE A 235 3.55 10.41 12.14
N ALA A 236 3.31 10.92 13.34
CA ALA A 236 2.65 10.20 14.43
C ALA A 236 1.23 9.75 14.05
N TRP A 237 0.44 10.64 13.45
CA TRP A 237 -0.93 10.30 13.05
C TRP A 237 -0.99 9.34 11.87
N THR A 238 -0.11 9.50 10.87
CA THR A 238 0.02 8.54 9.75
C THR A 238 0.46 7.17 10.27
N PHE A 239 1.51 7.14 11.08
CA PHE A 239 2.05 5.92 11.68
C PHE A 239 0.99 5.18 12.51
N ALA A 240 0.33 5.90 13.44
CA ALA A 240 -0.66 5.30 14.32
C ALA A 240 -1.88 4.78 13.55
N GLY A 241 -2.38 5.53 12.54
CA GLY A 241 -3.50 5.10 11.72
C GLY A 241 -3.20 3.83 10.95
N SER A 242 -2.06 3.80 10.26
CA SER A 242 -1.62 2.61 9.50
C SER A 242 -1.35 1.42 10.43
N LEU A 243 -0.58 1.63 11.49
CA LEU A 243 -0.18 0.56 12.42
C LEU A 243 -1.38 -0.08 13.09
N LEU A 244 -2.27 0.72 13.70
CA LEU A 244 -3.36 0.18 14.51
C LEU A 244 -4.40 -0.53 13.66
N SER A 245 -4.71 -0.03 12.47
CA SER A 245 -5.63 -0.68 11.56
C SER A 245 -5.09 -2.02 11.08
N CYS A 246 -3.86 -2.06 10.54
CA CYS A 246 -3.26 -3.29 10.05
C CYS A 246 -3.09 -4.32 11.17
N LEU A 247 -2.55 -3.93 12.33
CA LEU A 247 -2.44 -4.83 13.48
C LEU A 247 -3.79 -5.46 13.83
N TRP A 248 -4.84 -4.65 13.90
CA TRP A 248 -6.16 -5.14 14.25
C TRP A 248 -6.67 -6.19 13.28
N VAL A 249 -6.68 -5.89 11.99
CA VAL A 249 -7.28 -6.80 10.99
C VAL A 249 -6.41 -8.03 10.72
N GLU A 250 -5.09 -7.90 10.70
CA GLU A 250 -4.16 -9.00 10.45
C GLU A 250 -4.12 -9.98 11.64
N VAL A 251 -4.12 -9.46 12.88
CA VAL A 251 -4.25 -10.31 14.08
C VAL A 251 -5.52 -11.13 14.04
N LEU A 252 -6.65 -10.52 13.63
CA LEU A 252 -7.91 -11.27 13.47
C LEU A 252 -7.80 -12.34 12.38
N GLY A 253 -7.08 -12.06 11.29
CA GLY A 253 -6.76 -13.06 10.25
C GLY A 253 -6.03 -14.27 10.83
N VAL A 254 -4.94 -14.03 11.58
CA VAL A 254 -4.17 -15.09 12.26
C VAL A 254 -5.06 -15.91 13.21
N LEU A 255 -5.84 -15.23 14.06
CA LEU A 255 -6.66 -15.90 15.09
C LEU A 255 -7.77 -16.75 14.49
N LEU A 256 -8.46 -16.23 13.46
CA LEU A 256 -9.53 -16.96 12.78
C LEU A 256 -8.96 -18.14 11.98
N ALA A 257 -7.84 -17.97 11.26
CA ALA A 257 -7.18 -19.05 10.55
C ALA A 257 -6.71 -20.15 11.52
N ALA A 258 -6.14 -19.78 12.66
CA ALA A 258 -5.71 -20.71 13.69
C ALA A 258 -6.88 -21.52 14.27
N HIS A 259 -8.03 -20.88 14.48
CA HIS A 259 -9.21 -21.52 15.04
C HIS A 259 -9.91 -22.45 14.04
N PHE A 260 -10.22 -21.94 12.84
CA PHE A 260 -11.01 -22.70 11.84
C PHE A 260 -10.16 -23.63 10.98
N ARG A 261 -8.84 -23.49 10.95
CA ARG A 261 -7.92 -24.25 10.08
C ARG A 261 -8.29 -24.16 8.60
N LEU A 262 -8.76 -23.00 8.18
CA LEU A 262 -9.08 -22.64 6.80
C LEU A 262 -8.14 -21.52 6.36
N PHE A 263 -7.58 -21.65 5.16
CA PHE A 263 -6.52 -20.77 4.65
C PHE A 263 -6.91 -20.03 3.37
N ASP A 264 -8.10 -20.30 2.85
CA ASP A 264 -8.70 -19.55 1.76
C ASP A 264 -9.65 -18.47 2.30
N ALA A 265 -9.66 -17.30 1.68
CA ALA A 265 -10.37 -16.13 2.19
C ALA A 265 -11.88 -16.37 2.34
N VAL A 266 -12.56 -16.82 1.27
CA VAL A 266 -14.02 -16.96 1.27
C VAL A 266 -14.52 -18.10 2.16
N PRO A 267 -13.93 -19.32 2.16
CA PRO A 267 -14.27 -20.37 3.12
C PRO A 267 -14.09 -19.92 4.57
N LEU A 268 -13.00 -19.25 4.90
CA LEU A 268 -12.74 -18.77 6.26
C LEU A 268 -13.74 -17.67 6.68
N LEU A 269 -13.98 -16.69 5.81
CA LEU A 269 -14.98 -15.64 6.08
C LEU A 269 -16.37 -16.21 6.28
N ARG A 270 -16.75 -17.21 5.49
CA ARG A 270 -18.04 -17.92 5.64
C ARG A 270 -18.17 -18.61 7.00
N ALA A 271 -17.13 -19.32 7.41
CA ALA A 271 -17.10 -20.02 8.70
C ALA A 271 -17.11 -19.02 9.87
N ALA A 272 -16.31 -17.97 9.79
CA ALA A 272 -16.21 -16.94 10.82
C ALA A 272 -17.48 -16.10 10.95
N ALA A 273 -18.12 -15.76 9.83
CA ALA A 273 -19.33 -14.94 9.80
C ALA A 273 -20.58 -15.65 10.35
N GLY A 274 -20.68 -16.98 10.17
CA GLY A 274 -21.86 -17.73 10.61
C GLY A 274 -23.16 -17.15 10.06
N GLY A 275 -24.11 -16.82 10.93
CA GLY A 275 -25.41 -16.25 10.56
C GLY A 275 -25.32 -14.83 9.96
N LEU A 276 -24.23 -14.10 10.16
CA LEU A 276 -24.01 -12.75 9.61
C LEU A 276 -23.32 -12.75 8.23
N ARG A 277 -23.30 -13.89 7.53
CA ARG A 277 -22.60 -14.05 6.24
C ARG A 277 -22.96 -12.98 5.23
N LEU A 278 -24.26 -12.67 5.06
CA LEU A 278 -24.70 -11.65 4.11
C LEU A 278 -24.08 -10.27 4.43
N PHE A 279 -24.09 -9.87 5.70
CA PHE A 279 -23.52 -8.61 6.15
C PHE A 279 -22.01 -8.55 5.92
N VAL A 280 -21.28 -9.57 6.34
CA VAL A 280 -19.80 -9.65 6.21
C VAL A 280 -19.38 -9.63 4.73
N PHE A 281 -20.07 -10.42 3.89
CA PHE A 281 -19.75 -10.47 2.45
C PHE A 281 -20.10 -9.16 1.75
N ALA A 282 -21.24 -8.54 2.05
CA ALA A 282 -21.60 -7.25 1.50
C ALA A 282 -20.59 -6.16 1.91
N ALA A 283 -20.17 -6.12 3.18
CA ALA A 283 -19.14 -5.21 3.64
C ALA A 283 -17.80 -5.44 2.93
N GLY A 284 -17.38 -6.70 2.74
CA GLY A 284 -16.18 -7.06 2.01
C GLY A 284 -16.23 -6.64 0.55
N ILE A 285 -17.32 -6.93 -0.16
CA ILE A 285 -17.55 -6.52 -1.55
C ILE A 285 -17.48 -4.99 -1.70
N LEU A 286 -18.21 -4.26 -0.84
CA LEU A 286 -18.18 -2.80 -0.85
C LEU A 286 -16.78 -2.25 -0.52
N GLY A 287 -16.04 -2.91 0.39
CA GLY A 287 -14.67 -2.55 0.72
C GLY A 287 -13.73 -2.69 -0.47
N THR A 288 -13.80 -3.77 -1.22
CA THR A 288 -12.97 -3.98 -2.43
C THR A 288 -13.34 -3.00 -3.54
N LEU A 289 -14.64 -2.69 -3.71
CA LEU A 289 -15.10 -1.69 -4.68
C LEU A 289 -14.51 -0.30 -4.37
N THR A 290 -14.54 0.13 -3.11
CA THR A 290 -14.04 1.46 -2.72
C THR A 290 -12.53 1.55 -2.75
N ALA A 291 -11.79 0.51 -2.36
CA ALA A 291 -10.33 0.49 -2.42
C ALA A 291 -9.80 0.72 -3.84
N ASP A 292 -10.48 0.20 -4.86
CA ASP A 292 -10.04 0.35 -6.25
C ASP A 292 -10.29 1.73 -6.85
N LEU A 293 -11.14 2.53 -6.26
CA LEU A 293 -11.27 3.94 -6.65
C LEU A 293 -9.96 4.71 -6.39
N LEU A 294 -9.26 4.41 -5.29
CA LEU A 294 -7.95 4.98 -5.00
C LEU A 294 -6.89 4.48 -6.00
N ASN A 295 -6.92 3.20 -6.36
CA ASN A 295 -6.00 2.63 -7.35
C ASN A 295 -6.18 3.23 -8.74
N ILE A 296 -7.42 3.44 -9.17
CA ILE A 296 -7.73 4.10 -10.45
C ILE A 296 -7.26 5.56 -10.45
N TYR A 297 -7.51 6.29 -9.35
CA TYR A 297 -7.06 7.68 -9.22
C TYR A 297 -5.54 7.79 -9.27
N THR A 298 -4.85 6.99 -8.49
CA THR A 298 -3.38 7.01 -8.45
C THR A 298 -2.77 6.44 -9.73
N GLY A 299 -3.40 5.48 -10.36
CA GLY A 299 -3.01 5.00 -11.69
C GLY A 299 -3.05 6.12 -12.73
N ALA A 300 -4.11 6.94 -12.73
CA ALA A 300 -4.21 8.09 -13.62
C ALA A 300 -3.12 9.15 -13.33
N THR A 301 -2.85 9.47 -12.07
CA THR A 301 -1.78 10.42 -11.71
C THR A 301 -0.38 9.89 -12.04
N SER A 302 -0.16 8.58 -11.98
CA SER A 302 1.08 7.93 -12.41
C SER A 302 1.31 8.08 -13.92
N LEU A 303 0.25 7.92 -14.75
CA LEU A 303 0.31 8.17 -16.20
C LEU A 303 0.64 9.63 -16.51
N LEU A 304 0.06 10.58 -15.75
CA LEU A 304 0.43 12.00 -15.89
C LEU A 304 1.91 12.25 -15.54
N ALA A 305 2.42 11.57 -14.52
CA ALA A 305 3.83 11.66 -14.14
C ALA A 305 4.78 11.11 -15.23
N LEU A 306 4.30 10.12 -16.01
CA LEU A 306 4.97 9.61 -17.23
C LEU A 306 4.86 10.56 -18.43
N GLY A 307 4.10 11.65 -18.33
CA GLY A 307 3.83 12.56 -19.43
C GLY A 307 2.71 12.12 -20.37
N ILE A 308 2.00 11.02 -20.04
CA ILE A 308 0.87 10.51 -20.82
C ILE A 308 -0.38 11.27 -20.40
N ARG A 309 -0.88 12.15 -21.27
CA ARG A 309 -2.11 12.92 -21.05
C ARG A 309 -3.28 12.18 -21.69
N MET A 310 -4.15 11.63 -20.86
CA MET A 310 -5.40 11.01 -21.32
C MET A 310 -6.58 11.43 -20.44
N PRO A 311 -7.82 11.39 -20.97
CA PRO A 311 -9.01 11.61 -20.16
C PRO A 311 -9.08 10.62 -19.00
N ARG A 312 -9.54 11.07 -17.83
CA ARG A 312 -9.63 10.25 -16.62
C ARG A 312 -10.47 8.97 -16.84
N SER A 313 -11.56 9.10 -17.60
CA SER A 313 -12.42 7.96 -17.95
C SER A 313 -11.67 6.88 -18.74
N VAL A 314 -10.80 7.30 -19.67
CA VAL A 314 -9.96 6.36 -20.47
C VAL A 314 -8.95 5.67 -19.56
N ALA A 315 -8.29 6.42 -18.65
CA ALA A 315 -7.37 5.84 -17.68
C ALA A 315 -8.06 4.83 -16.76
N ALA A 316 -9.28 5.15 -16.29
CA ALA A 316 -10.10 4.26 -15.47
C ALA A 316 -10.46 2.96 -16.20
N VAL A 317 -10.91 3.06 -17.44
CA VAL A 317 -11.23 1.88 -18.28
C VAL A 317 -9.98 1.04 -18.52
N LEU A 318 -8.85 1.67 -18.82
CA LEU A 318 -7.58 0.95 -19.07
C LEU A 318 -7.13 0.15 -17.83
N VAL A 319 -7.11 0.81 -16.65
CA VAL A 319 -6.76 0.15 -15.39
C VAL A 319 -7.76 -0.96 -15.07
N GLY A 320 -9.05 -0.68 -15.22
CA GLY A 320 -10.12 -1.65 -14.91
C GLY A 320 -10.09 -2.87 -15.81
N VAL A 321 -9.96 -2.71 -17.14
CA VAL A 321 -9.92 -3.84 -18.09
C VAL A 321 -8.67 -4.69 -17.88
N LEU A 322 -7.49 -4.06 -17.77
CA LEU A 322 -6.23 -4.79 -17.56
C LEU A 322 -6.20 -5.45 -16.17
N GLY A 323 -6.66 -4.76 -15.13
CA GLY A 323 -6.71 -5.32 -13.78
C GLY A 323 -7.71 -6.48 -13.65
N THR A 324 -8.90 -6.38 -14.29
CA THR A 324 -9.86 -7.50 -14.35
C THR A 324 -9.26 -8.69 -15.09
N GLY A 325 -8.54 -8.44 -16.20
CA GLY A 325 -7.82 -9.49 -16.93
C GLY A 325 -6.78 -10.20 -16.07
N LEU A 326 -5.99 -9.44 -15.30
CA LEU A 326 -5.03 -10.00 -14.33
C LEU A 326 -5.73 -10.80 -13.23
N ALA A 327 -6.88 -10.33 -12.70
CA ALA A 327 -7.65 -11.05 -11.70
C ALA A 327 -8.14 -12.41 -12.23
N LEU A 328 -8.61 -12.46 -13.48
CA LEU A 328 -9.03 -13.72 -14.11
C LEU A 328 -7.86 -14.70 -14.33
N LEU A 329 -6.66 -14.20 -14.60
CA LEU A 329 -5.46 -15.03 -14.72
C LEU A 329 -5.01 -15.60 -13.37
N GLY A 330 -5.13 -14.81 -12.29
CA GLY A 330 -4.72 -15.19 -10.93
C GLY A 330 -5.75 -16.00 -10.12
N MET A 331 -6.97 -16.25 -10.64
CA MET A 331 -8.04 -16.84 -9.87
C MET A 331 -7.78 -18.26 -9.35
N HIS A 332 -6.86 -19.00 -9.95
CA HIS A 332 -6.54 -20.39 -9.56
C HIS A 332 -5.33 -20.51 -8.61
N GLY A 333 -4.62 -19.43 -8.34
CA GLY A 333 -3.40 -19.43 -7.51
C GLY A 333 -3.29 -18.23 -6.59
N PHE A 334 -4.41 -17.63 -6.21
CA PHE A 334 -4.47 -16.31 -5.57
C PHE A 334 -3.51 -16.14 -4.39
N SER A 335 -3.42 -17.11 -3.49
CA SER A 335 -2.57 -16.99 -2.29
C SER A 335 -1.08 -16.79 -2.65
N GLY A 336 -0.55 -17.60 -3.59
CA GLY A 336 0.83 -17.47 -4.05
C GLY A 336 1.06 -16.25 -4.95
N ASP A 337 0.07 -15.89 -5.76
CA ASP A 337 0.13 -14.71 -6.62
C ASP A 337 0.07 -13.42 -5.78
N TYR A 338 -0.75 -13.39 -4.73
CA TYR A 338 -0.81 -12.26 -3.80
C TYR A 338 0.49 -12.09 -3.01
N GLU A 339 1.06 -13.19 -2.50
CA GLU A 339 2.39 -13.20 -1.87
C GLU A 339 3.43 -12.61 -2.83
N SER A 340 3.54 -13.16 -4.03
CA SER A 340 4.50 -12.73 -5.04
C SER A 340 4.30 -11.27 -5.44
N PHE A 341 3.06 -10.82 -5.59
CA PHE A 341 2.74 -9.43 -5.88
C PHE A 341 3.24 -8.49 -4.78
N LEU A 342 3.01 -8.80 -3.52
CA LEU A 342 3.50 -7.98 -2.40
C LEU A 342 5.03 -7.89 -2.37
N LEU A 343 5.71 -9.01 -2.62
CA LEU A 343 7.17 -9.02 -2.69
C LEU A 343 7.68 -8.18 -3.87
N LEU A 344 7.05 -8.30 -5.05
CA LEU A 344 7.37 -7.47 -6.21
C LEU A 344 7.22 -5.98 -5.92
N LEU A 345 6.17 -5.57 -5.16
CA LEU A 345 6.03 -4.19 -4.69
C LEU A 345 7.22 -3.78 -3.84
N SER A 346 7.64 -4.62 -2.91
CA SER A 346 8.75 -4.31 -2.00
C SER A 346 10.07 -4.07 -2.74
N TYR A 347 10.33 -4.81 -3.82
CA TYR A 347 11.59 -4.74 -4.55
C TYR A 347 11.84 -3.40 -5.21
N TRP A 348 10.81 -2.68 -5.63
CA TRP A 348 10.99 -1.35 -6.21
C TRP A 348 10.70 -0.21 -5.22
N ILE A 349 9.71 -0.38 -4.34
CA ILE A 349 9.32 0.69 -3.41
C ILE A 349 10.41 0.93 -2.36
N ALA A 350 11.05 -0.11 -1.84
CA ALA A 350 12.06 0.04 -0.82
C ALA A 350 13.31 0.81 -1.31
N PRO A 351 13.95 0.48 -2.45
CA PRO A 351 15.05 1.30 -2.98
C PRO A 351 14.60 2.71 -3.36
N TRP A 352 13.40 2.89 -3.89
CA TRP A 352 12.85 4.22 -4.18
C TRP A 352 12.68 5.05 -2.90
N LEU A 353 12.08 4.48 -1.84
CA LEU A 353 11.98 5.12 -0.52
C LEU A 353 13.36 5.41 0.08
N GLY A 354 14.30 4.49 -0.06
CA GLY A 354 15.68 4.68 0.41
C GLY A 354 16.30 5.96 -0.14
N VAL A 355 16.16 6.20 -1.45
CA VAL A 355 16.61 7.46 -2.09
C VAL A 355 15.86 8.66 -1.52
N LEU A 356 14.53 8.61 -1.42
CA LEU A 356 13.73 9.75 -0.93
C LEU A 356 14.04 10.10 0.52
N LEU A 357 14.21 9.11 1.39
CA LEU A 357 14.54 9.32 2.79
C LEU A 357 15.96 9.88 2.95
N ALA A 358 16.91 9.37 2.18
CA ALA A 358 18.28 9.88 2.14
C ALA A 358 18.34 11.33 1.64
N GLN A 359 17.56 11.65 0.60
CA GLN A 359 17.40 13.01 0.09
C GLN A 359 16.84 13.95 1.16
N LYS A 360 15.79 13.54 1.85
CA LYS A 360 15.16 14.34 2.90
C LYS A 360 16.05 14.59 4.10
N ALA A 361 16.83 13.59 4.50
CA ALA A 361 17.76 13.69 5.63
C ALA A 361 18.91 14.69 5.37
N THR A 362 19.20 14.97 4.11
CA THR A 362 20.30 15.82 3.69
C THR A 362 19.80 17.15 3.15
N ALA A 363 19.38 18.09 4.00
CA ALA A 363 18.86 19.40 3.61
C ALA A 363 19.68 20.06 2.46
N GLY A 364 19.05 20.33 1.31
CA GLY A 364 19.64 20.98 0.14
C GLY A 364 19.19 20.34 -1.19
N THR A 365 19.21 21.14 -2.26
CA THR A 365 18.87 20.68 -3.61
C THR A 365 19.93 19.72 -4.13
N PRO A 366 19.57 18.52 -4.62
CA PRO A 366 20.52 17.64 -5.28
C PRO A 366 20.98 18.28 -6.59
N ARG A 367 22.25 18.18 -6.86
CA ARG A 367 22.91 18.87 -7.98
C ARG A 367 23.11 18.04 -9.21
N THR A 368 22.96 16.75 -9.11
CA THR A 368 22.88 15.86 -10.26
C THR A 368 21.56 15.15 -10.29
N VAL A 369 20.87 15.41 -11.35
CA VAL A 369 19.56 14.89 -11.72
C VAL A 369 19.52 13.35 -11.78
N GLU A 370 20.68 12.68 -11.76
CA GLU A 370 20.79 11.25 -12.04
C GLU A 370 21.23 10.40 -10.85
N ALA A 371 21.74 11.01 -9.77
CA ALA A 371 22.27 10.24 -8.63
C ALA A 371 21.19 9.34 -7.99
N GLY A 372 19.97 9.83 -7.83
CA GLY A 372 18.87 9.04 -7.29
C GLY A 372 18.45 7.92 -8.22
N PHE A 373 18.43 8.14 -9.52
CA PHE A 373 18.09 7.12 -10.50
C PHE A 373 19.10 5.96 -10.48
N TRP A 374 20.40 6.26 -10.52
CA TRP A 374 21.43 5.22 -10.44
C TRP A 374 21.45 4.52 -9.09
N ALA A 375 21.29 5.26 -7.99
CA ALA A 375 21.19 4.66 -6.65
C ALA A 375 20.00 3.69 -6.56
N PHE A 376 18.85 4.06 -7.13
CA PHE A 376 17.67 3.22 -7.22
C PHE A 376 17.94 1.94 -8.04
N LEU A 377 18.47 2.08 -9.26
CA LEU A 377 18.73 0.92 -10.13
C LEU A 377 19.76 -0.03 -9.54
N ILE A 378 20.83 0.49 -8.96
CA ILE A 378 21.86 -0.35 -8.32
C ILE A 378 21.30 -1.01 -7.06
N GLY A 379 20.50 -0.28 -6.25
CA GLY A 379 19.81 -0.85 -5.10
C GLY A 379 18.87 -1.99 -5.51
N LEU A 380 18.09 -1.80 -6.57
CA LEU A 380 17.23 -2.86 -7.13
C LEU A 380 18.07 -4.04 -7.62
N ALA A 381 19.14 -3.81 -8.38
CA ALA A 381 20.01 -4.88 -8.88
C ALA A 381 20.67 -5.66 -7.73
N CYS A 382 21.15 -4.97 -6.68
CA CYS A 382 21.75 -5.61 -5.50
C CYS A 382 20.73 -6.42 -4.68
N SER A 383 19.43 -6.14 -4.79
CA SER A 383 18.39 -6.90 -4.10
C SER A 383 18.08 -8.24 -4.77
N ILE A 384 18.34 -8.40 -6.08
CA ILE A 384 17.99 -9.60 -6.86
C ILE A 384 18.48 -10.91 -6.24
N PRO A 385 19.72 -11.05 -5.77
CA PRO A 385 20.20 -12.29 -5.14
C PRO A 385 19.41 -12.70 -3.89
N PHE A 386 18.73 -11.78 -3.23
CA PHE A 386 18.02 -11.94 -1.96
C PHE A 386 16.50 -12.09 -2.13
N MET A 387 15.98 -12.03 -3.36
CA MET A 387 14.57 -12.20 -3.68
C MET A 387 14.13 -13.64 -3.52
N SER A 388 12.94 -13.87 -2.96
CA SER A 388 12.34 -15.20 -2.83
C SER A 388 10.83 -15.13 -3.01
N GLN A 389 10.34 -15.50 -4.19
CA GLN A 389 8.93 -15.54 -4.53
C GLN A 389 8.66 -16.61 -5.60
N SER A 390 7.40 -16.88 -5.95
CA SER A 390 7.01 -18.00 -6.80
C SER A 390 7.69 -18.04 -8.18
N LEU A 391 8.01 -16.86 -8.76
CA LEU A 391 8.63 -16.77 -10.10
C LEU A 391 10.16 -16.91 -10.04
N PHE A 392 10.78 -16.52 -8.94
CA PHE A 392 12.25 -16.50 -8.82
C PHE A 392 12.71 -16.57 -7.37
N THR A 393 13.70 -17.40 -7.10
CA THR A 393 14.44 -17.43 -5.82
C THR A 393 15.93 -17.24 -6.10
N GLY A 394 16.47 -16.15 -5.58
CA GLY A 394 17.86 -15.77 -5.75
C GLY A 394 18.83 -16.69 -5.00
N PRO A 395 20.14 -16.68 -5.38
CA PRO A 395 21.12 -17.58 -4.77
C PRO A 395 21.33 -17.32 -3.27
N ALA A 396 21.34 -16.08 -2.83
CA ALA A 396 21.45 -15.72 -1.42
C ALA A 396 20.19 -16.13 -0.63
N ALA A 397 18.99 -15.90 -1.20
CA ALA A 397 17.75 -16.34 -0.57
C ALA A 397 17.71 -17.86 -0.40
N ARG A 398 18.14 -18.63 -1.42
CA ARG A 398 18.27 -20.11 -1.31
C ARG A 398 19.22 -20.53 -0.20
N ALA A 399 20.37 -19.88 -0.10
CA ALA A 399 21.35 -20.16 0.97
C ALA A 399 20.80 -19.86 2.37
N MET A 400 19.82 -18.94 2.48
CA MET A 400 19.13 -18.60 3.71
C MET A 400 17.83 -19.40 3.94
N GLY A 401 17.65 -20.51 3.22
CA GLY A 401 16.47 -21.37 3.36
C GLY A 401 15.19 -20.80 2.77
N GLY A 402 15.28 -19.89 1.80
CA GLY A 402 14.15 -19.23 1.15
C GLY A 402 13.70 -17.92 1.81
N ALA A 403 14.46 -17.40 2.76
CA ALA A 403 14.14 -16.10 3.37
C ALA A 403 14.29 -14.96 2.35
N ASP A 404 13.28 -14.09 2.27
CA ASP A 404 13.33 -12.86 1.47
C ASP A 404 13.73 -11.66 2.34
N ILE A 405 14.89 -11.09 2.05
CA ILE A 405 15.38 -9.85 2.65
C ILE A 405 15.73 -8.79 1.60
N ALA A 406 15.27 -8.98 0.37
CA ALA A 406 15.61 -8.15 -0.77
C ALA A 406 15.29 -6.67 -0.55
N TYR A 407 14.17 -6.35 0.08
CA TYR A 407 13.75 -4.97 0.32
C TYR A 407 14.67 -4.22 1.30
N TYR A 408 15.21 -4.91 2.31
CA TYR A 408 16.21 -4.30 3.19
C TYR A 408 17.49 -3.97 2.42
N VAL A 409 17.99 -4.94 1.65
CA VAL A 409 19.21 -4.76 0.86
C VAL A 409 19.01 -3.64 -0.16
N GLY A 410 17.94 -3.69 -0.94
CA GLY A 410 17.63 -2.70 -1.96
C GLY A 410 17.50 -1.29 -1.38
N GLY A 411 16.74 -1.13 -0.31
CA GLY A 411 16.52 0.15 0.35
C GLY A 411 17.79 0.75 0.97
N LEU A 412 18.55 -0.06 1.70
CA LEU A 412 19.78 0.38 2.34
C LEU A 412 20.87 0.70 1.33
N VAL A 413 21.07 -0.12 0.30
CA VAL A 413 22.03 0.13 -0.77
C VAL A 413 21.68 1.40 -1.53
N ALA A 414 20.42 1.59 -1.92
CA ALA A 414 19.97 2.78 -2.62
C ALA A 414 20.16 4.04 -1.78
N ALA A 415 19.78 4.02 -0.50
CA ALA A 415 19.99 5.14 0.41
C ALA A 415 21.46 5.50 0.58
N SER A 416 22.30 4.51 0.85
CA SER A 416 23.74 4.68 1.08
C SER A 416 24.44 5.21 -0.19
N LEU A 417 24.13 4.62 -1.34
CA LEU A 417 24.73 5.02 -2.61
C LEU A 417 24.29 6.44 -2.99
N TYR A 418 23.04 6.80 -2.77
CA TYR A 418 22.57 8.18 -2.99
C TYR A 418 23.36 9.18 -2.14
N LEU A 419 23.60 8.89 -0.86
CA LEU A 419 24.39 9.74 0.04
C LEU A 419 25.85 9.85 -0.40
N LEU A 420 26.45 8.79 -0.94
CA LEU A 420 27.81 8.77 -1.47
C LEU A 420 27.91 9.58 -2.75
N LEU A 421 27.05 9.35 -3.74
CA LEU A 421 27.06 10.03 -5.03
C LEU A 421 26.82 11.53 -4.88
N ARG A 422 26.06 11.94 -3.86
CA ARG A 422 25.79 13.33 -3.56
C ARG A 422 27.01 14.09 -3.03
N ARG A 423 27.91 13.44 -2.27
CA ARG A 423 29.06 14.08 -1.63
C ARG A 423 30.11 14.57 -2.59
N GLY A 424 30.16 14.05 -3.82
CA GLY A 424 31.17 14.40 -4.84
C GLY A 424 30.91 15.70 -5.60
N ILE A 425 29.81 16.45 -5.31
CA ILE A 425 29.39 17.57 -6.14
C ILE A 425 29.28 18.86 -5.31
N PRO A 426 30.09 19.92 -5.61
CA PRO A 426 30.05 21.19 -4.89
C PRO A 426 28.70 21.91 -5.00
N ALA A 427 28.30 22.74 -4.00
CA ALA A 427 27.05 23.54 -4.02
C ALA A 427 27.07 24.59 -5.17
N PRO A 428 25.93 24.92 -5.92
CA PRO A 428 25.91 26.04 -6.84
C PRO A 428 26.25 27.33 -6.06
N GLY A 429 27.36 27.95 -6.40
CA GLY A 429 27.84 29.15 -5.73
C GLY A 429 28.97 28.95 -4.70
N GLU A 430 29.33 27.73 -4.33
CA GLU A 430 30.61 27.53 -3.64
C GLU A 430 31.75 27.54 -4.62
N PRO A 431 32.80 28.40 -4.40
CA PRO A 431 33.97 28.35 -5.24
C PRO A 431 34.61 26.97 -5.16
N ALA A 432 34.97 26.41 -6.33
CA ALA A 432 35.74 25.18 -6.40
C ALA A 432 36.95 25.28 -5.49
N VAL A 433 37.04 24.42 -4.46
CA VAL A 433 38.26 24.36 -3.65
C VAL A 433 39.42 24.01 -4.59
N PRO A 434 40.46 24.83 -4.70
CA PRO A 434 41.60 24.53 -5.55
C PRO A 434 42.20 23.21 -5.07
N GLN A 435 42.27 22.21 -5.95
CA GLN A 435 43.07 21.02 -5.70
C GLN A 435 44.51 21.50 -5.46
N ARG A 436 44.98 21.40 -4.22
CA ARG A 436 46.39 21.63 -3.92
C ARG A 436 47.20 20.59 -4.70
N ALA A 437 48.02 21.11 -5.56
CA ALA A 437 49.05 20.39 -6.30
C ALA A 437 50.08 19.74 -5.37
#